data_9e3f5fbc3b752b284a3a6024713d74ee
#
_entry.id   9e3f5fbc3b752b284a3a6024713d74ee
#
_cell.length_a   1.000
_cell.length_b   1.000
_cell.length_c   1.000
_cell.angle_alpha   90.00
_cell.angle_beta   90.00
_cell.angle_gamma   90.00
#
_symmetry.space_group_name_H-M   'P 1'
#
loop_
_entity.id
_entity.type
_entity.pdbx_description
1 polymer ?
#
loop_
_entity_poly.entity_id
_entity_poly.type
_entity_poly.pdbx_seq_one_letter_code
_entity_poly.pdbx_strand_id
1 'polypeptide(L)'
;MRRSIYTLLLLGTLAIGVAGCDDDDTPTTPTLPNNPGTPLTFTETFTGALNTNGGATSPFTAKTGGTITATLTTIAPDATIPVGISLGTWTGSACQVVIANDNALQGAIITGTVTSAASLCVRIYDIGRVTSAVNYTITVVRPSLTGTD
;
A
#
# COMPACT_ATOMS: atom_id res chain seq x y z
N MET A 1 52.95 22.82 -47.42
CA MET A 1 53.30 24.09 -48.04
C MET A 1 52.82 25.21 -47.17
N ARG A 2 53.81 25.96 -46.68
CA ARG A 2 53.90 27.43 -46.58
C ARG A 2 52.74 28.06 -45.75
N ARG A 3 52.96 28.74 -44.77
CA ARG A 3 53.83 29.85 -44.25
C ARG A 3 52.88 30.74 -43.45
N SER A 4 53.20 30.96 -42.23
CA SER A 4 53.91 32.16 -41.71
C SER A 4 53.08 33.43 -41.86
N ILE A 5 52.92 34.32 -40.92
CA ILE A 5 53.93 35.11 -40.20
C ILE A 5 53.18 36.14 -39.31
N TYR A 6 53.69 36.37 -38.10
CA TYR A 6 53.88 37.62 -37.34
C TYR A 6 52.68 38.57 -37.14
N THR A 7 52.51 39.36 -36.11
CA THR A 7 53.40 40.22 -35.32
C THR A 7 52.55 40.86 -34.21
N LEU A 8 52.87 40.74 -32.93
CA LEU A 8 53.57 41.66 -32.05
C LEU A 8 52.82 42.96 -31.60
N LEU A 9 52.93 43.18 -30.29
CA LEU A 9 52.91 44.40 -29.50
C LEU A 9 51.55 45.06 -29.22
N LEU A 10 51.23 45.63 -28.06
CA LEU A 10 51.98 46.24 -26.97
C LEU A 10 51.04 46.40 -25.73
N LEU A 11 51.60 46.21 -24.57
CA LEU A 11 51.45 46.93 -23.30
C LEU A 11 50.18 47.76 -23.02
N GLY A 12 49.61 47.47 -21.87
CA GLY A 12 48.72 48.34 -21.15
C GLY A 12 48.40 47.79 -19.77
N THR A 13 49.26 48.04 -18.80
CA THR A 13 49.01 47.76 -17.38
C THR A 13 47.98 48.70 -16.85
N LEU A 14 46.90 48.17 -16.29
CA LEU A 14 46.14 48.86 -15.27
C LEU A 14 45.62 47.87 -14.22
N ALA A 15 46.29 47.85 -13.09
CA ALA A 15 45.86 47.15 -11.91
C ALA A 15 44.72 47.93 -11.22
N ILE A 16 43.53 47.39 -11.19
CA ILE A 16 42.48 47.81 -10.25
C ILE A 16 42.07 46.57 -9.50
N GLY A 17 42.50 46.52 -8.24
CA GLY A 17 42.04 45.52 -7.30
C GLY A 17 40.57 45.77 -6.97
N VAL A 18 39.74 44.77 -7.27
CA VAL A 18 38.41 44.66 -6.70
C VAL A 18 38.43 43.39 -5.88
N ALA A 19 38.35 43.55 -4.58
CA ALA A 19 38.03 42.44 -3.67
C ALA A 19 36.63 41.91 -4.07
N GLY A 20 36.60 40.85 -4.82
CA GLY A 20 35.39 40.07 -5.07
C GLY A 20 35.18 39.16 -3.87
N CYS A 21 34.08 39.37 -3.17
CA CYS A 21 33.52 38.36 -2.28
C CYS A 21 33.23 37.12 -3.12
N ASP A 22 33.88 36.03 -2.80
CA ASP A 22 33.49 34.70 -3.25
C ASP A 22 32.20 34.32 -2.48
N ASP A 23 31.05 34.79 -2.98
CA ASP A 23 29.79 34.16 -2.68
C ASP A 23 29.70 32.91 -3.56
N ASP A 24 30.27 31.82 -3.07
CA ASP A 24 29.96 30.45 -3.56
C ASP A 24 28.54 30.10 -3.11
N ASP A 25 27.58 30.84 -3.64
CA ASP A 25 26.19 30.43 -3.63
C ASP A 25 26.01 29.32 -4.65
N THR A 26 26.56 28.14 -4.33
CA THR A 26 26.07 26.91 -4.89
C THR A 26 24.63 26.80 -4.44
N PRO A 27 23.62 26.85 -5.35
CA PRO A 27 22.25 26.67 -4.95
C PRO A 27 22.13 25.26 -4.35
N THR A 28 22.14 25.20 -3.02
CA THR A 28 21.76 23.98 -2.32
C THR A 28 20.31 23.73 -2.68
N THR A 29 20.10 22.78 -3.60
CA THR A 29 18.77 22.21 -3.84
C THR A 29 18.21 21.87 -2.48
N PRO A 30 17.06 22.44 -2.06
CA PRO A 30 16.48 22.08 -0.80
C PRO A 30 16.19 20.58 -0.85
N THR A 31 16.96 19.83 -0.09
CA THR A 31 16.66 18.42 0.16
C THR A 31 15.35 18.43 0.93
N LEU A 32 14.24 18.17 0.24
CA LEU A 32 12.97 17.90 0.89
C LEU A 32 13.24 16.86 1.97
N PRO A 33 12.83 17.11 3.23
CA PRO A 33 12.97 16.11 4.26
C PRO A 33 12.29 14.85 3.72
N ASN A 34 13.06 13.76 3.61
CA ASN A 34 12.56 12.43 3.29
C ASN A 34 11.74 11.99 4.51
N ASN A 35 10.55 12.61 4.66
CA ASN A 35 9.56 12.13 5.58
C ASN A 35 9.03 10.83 4.94
N PRO A 36 9.28 9.66 5.50
CA PRO A 36 8.61 8.45 5.05
C PRO A 36 7.13 8.68 5.34
N GLY A 37 6.42 9.19 4.33
CA GLY A 37 5.00 9.48 4.42
C GLY A 37 4.30 8.25 4.98
N THR A 38 3.36 8.47 5.88
CA THR A 38 2.47 7.41 6.35
C THR A 38 1.97 6.66 5.11
N PRO A 39 2.14 5.34 5.04
CA PRO A 39 1.68 4.58 3.88
C PRO A 39 0.21 4.90 3.63
N LEU A 40 -0.09 5.32 2.42
CA LEU A 40 -1.47 5.57 2.04
C LEU A 40 -2.21 4.24 2.06
N THR A 41 -3.37 4.22 2.70
CA THR A 41 -4.21 3.04 2.80
C THR A 41 -5.61 3.34 2.29
N PHE A 42 -6.25 2.31 1.76
CA PHE A 42 -7.65 2.32 1.40
C PHE A 42 -8.38 1.28 2.24
N THR A 43 -9.56 1.63 2.71
CA THR A 43 -10.43 0.76 3.52
C THR A 43 -11.65 0.37 2.70
N GLU A 44 -11.89 -0.92 2.60
CA GLU A 44 -13.03 -1.51 1.90
C GLU A 44 -13.83 -2.38 2.87
N THR A 45 -15.15 -2.35 2.74
CA THR A 45 -16.05 -3.07 3.66
C THR A 45 -16.93 -4.04 2.87
N PHE A 46 -16.95 -5.28 3.32
CA PHE A 46 -17.76 -6.36 2.77
C PHE A 46 -18.79 -6.80 3.80
N THR A 47 -20.05 -6.84 3.38
CA THR A 47 -21.18 -7.25 4.22
C THR A 47 -21.97 -8.35 3.54
N GLY A 48 -22.61 -9.20 4.34
CA GLY A 48 -23.45 -10.26 3.80
C GLY A 48 -24.05 -11.13 4.90
N ALA A 49 -24.72 -12.18 4.47
CA ALA A 49 -25.25 -13.22 5.36
C ALA A 49 -24.44 -14.52 5.15
N LEU A 50 -24.04 -15.14 6.25
CA LEU A 50 -23.42 -16.45 6.29
C LEU A 50 -24.45 -17.48 6.77
N ASN A 51 -24.79 -18.40 5.89
CA ASN A 51 -25.70 -19.50 6.19
C ASN A 51 -24.95 -20.70 6.79
N THR A 52 -25.69 -21.60 7.42
CA THR A 52 -25.20 -22.90 7.89
C THR A 52 -24.50 -23.66 6.75
N ASN A 53 -23.29 -24.17 7.01
CA ASN A 53 -22.41 -24.81 6.02
C ASN A 53 -22.09 -23.92 4.80
N GLY A 54 -22.30 -22.61 4.92
CA GLY A 54 -22.09 -21.66 3.84
C GLY A 54 -20.71 -20.99 3.86
N GLY A 55 -20.49 -20.16 2.85
CA GLY A 55 -19.31 -19.28 2.75
C GLY A 55 -19.56 -18.19 1.73
N ALA A 56 -18.87 -17.10 1.90
CA ALA A 56 -18.87 -15.97 0.98
C ALA A 56 -17.43 -15.54 0.67
N THR A 57 -17.19 -15.14 -0.57
CA THR A 57 -15.89 -14.70 -1.04
C THR A 57 -16.05 -13.34 -1.68
N SER A 58 -15.22 -12.40 -1.28
CA SER A 58 -15.17 -11.03 -1.80
C SER A 58 -13.79 -10.76 -2.39
N PRO A 59 -13.69 -10.63 -3.74
CA PRO A 59 -12.45 -10.23 -4.38
C PRO A 59 -12.19 -8.75 -4.21
N PHE A 60 -10.90 -8.37 -4.13
CA PHE A 60 -10.43 -6.99 -4.10
C PHE A 60 -9.04 -6.90 -4.72
N THR A 61 -8.53 -5.67 -4.92
CA THR A 61 -7.22 -5.47 -5.55
C THR A 61 -6.35 -4.56 -4.70
N ALA A 62 -5.13 -4.97 -4.40
CA ALA A 62 -4.10 -4.09 -3.91
C ALA A 62 -3.36 -3.47 -5.11
N LYS A 63 -3.27 -2.15 -5.20
CA LYS A 63 -2.62 -1.44 -6.33
C LYS A 63 -1.11 -1.27 -6.16
N THR A 64 -0.60 -1.56 -4.97
CA THR A 64 0.83 -1.52 -4.65
C THR A 64 1.16 -2.55 -3.58
N GLY A 65 2.44 -2.79 -3.36
CA GLY A 65 2.93 -3.64 -2.29
C GLY A 65 2.67 -3.05 -0.90
N GLY A 66 2.53 -3.90 0.10
CA GLY A 66 2.35 -3.54 1.50
C GLY A 66 1.51 -4.54 2.28
N THR A 67 1.08 -4.13 3.45
CA THR A 67 0.32 -4.96 4.38
C THR A 67 -1.17 -4.89 4.07
N ILE A 68 -1.82 -6.04 4.07
CA ILE A 68 -3.27 -6.21 3.98
C ILE A 68 -3.75 -6.65 5.36
N THR A 69 -4.75 -5.99 5.89
CA THR A 69 -5.37 -6.34 7.17
C THR A 69 -6.87 -6.55 6.96
N ALA A 70 -7.37 -7.73 7.26
CA ALA A 70 -8.80 -8.01 7.26
C ALA A 70 -9.28 -8.22 8.68
N THR A 71 -10.31 -7.48 9.08
CA THR A 71 -10.93 -7.51 10.40
C THR A 71 -12.37 -7.98 10.27
N LEU A 72 -12.73 -9.01 11.01
CA LEU A 72 -14.12 -9.41 11.19
C LEU A 72 -14.81 -8.44 12.14
N THR A 73 -15.40 -7.39 11.60
CA THR A 73 -15.90 -6.25 12.39
C THR A 73 -17.20 -6.57 13.09
N THR A 74 -18.08 -7.36 12.47
CA THR A 74 -19.38 -7.72 13.02
C THR A 74 -19.77 -9.14 12.69
N ILE A 75 -20.34 -9.83 13.68
CA ILE A 75 -21.17 -11.03 13.53
C ILE A 75 -22.45 -10.77 14.34
N ALA A 76 -23.60 -10.85 13.69
CA ALA A 76 -24.89 -10.57 14.32
C ALA A 76 -25.90 -11.68 13.97
N PRO A 77 -26.82 -12.05 14.88
CA PRO A 77 -27.11 -11.37 16.15
C PRO A 77 -26.16 -11.72 17.30
N ASP A 78 -25.32 -12.75 17.17
CA ASP A 78 -24.47 -13.23 18.25
C ASP A 78 -22.99 -13.14 17.86
N ALA A 79 -22.26 -12.21 18.49
CA ALA A 79 -20.85 -11.94 18.27
C ALA A 79 -19.90 -13.05 18.76
N THR A 80 -20.44 -14.02 19.51
CA THR A 80 -19.64 -15.12 20.09
C THR A 80 -19.60 -16.36 19.19
N ILE A 81 -20.31 -16.37 18.06
CA ILE A 81 -20.27 -17.47 17.09
C ILE A 81 -18.93 -17.48 16.37
N PRO A 82 -18.13 -18.54 16.51
CA PRO A 82 -16.87 -18.64 15.78
C PRO A 82 -17.12 -19.03 14.32
N VAL A 83 -16.41 -18.36 13.42
CA VAL A 83 -16.44 -18.58 11.97
C VAL A 83 -15.03 -18.72 11.41
N GLY A 84 -14.89 -19.19 10.20
CA GLY A 84 -13.64 -19.15 9.46
C GLY A 84 -13.51 -17.84 8.70
N ILE A 85 -12.34 -17.21 8.76
CA ILE A 85 -11.97 -16.07 7.91
C ILE A 85 -10.64 -16.36 7.23
N SER A 86 -10.49 -16.01 5.95
CA SER A 86 -9.24 -16.23 5.22
C SER A 86 -8.93 -15.12 4.24
N LEU A 87 -7.63 -14.91 3.99
CA LEU A 87 -7.10 -14.11 2.90
C LEU A 87 -6.39 -15.01 1.89
N GLY A 88 -6.45 -14.63 0.63
CA GLY A 88 -5.82 -15.37 -0.45
C GLY A 88 -5.66 -14.56 -1.72
N THR A 89 -5.18 -15.23 -2.76
CA THR A 89 -5.08 -14.69 -4.11
C THR A 89 -6.34 -15.02 -4.91
N TRP A 90 -6.81 -14.03 -5.67
CA TRP A 90 -7.96 -14.18 -6.54
C TRP A 90 -7.52 -14.55 -7.95
N THR A 91 -8.02 -15.67 -8.48
CA THR A 91 -7.67 -16.18 -9.82
C THR A 91 -8.63 -15.73 -10.92
N GLY A 92 -9.61 -14.88 -10.59
CA GLY A 92 -10.71 -14.50 -11.47
C GLY A 92 -11.99 -15.31 -11.25
N SER A 93 -11.88 -16.51 -10.67
CA SER A 93 -13.02 -17.40 -10.39
C SER A 93 -12.97 -18.05 -9.01
N ALA A 94 -11.81 -18.14 -8.39
CA ALA A 94 -11.63 -18.81 -7.11
C ALA A 94 -10.65 -18.02 -6.20
N CYS A 95 -10.86 -18.14 -4.90
CA CYS A 95 -9.96 -17.65 -3.86
C CYS A 95 -9.01 -18.77 -3.45
N GLN A 96 -7.72 -18.60 -3.78
CA GLN A 96 -6.67 -19.49 -3.31
C GLN A 96 -6.19 -19.00 -1.95
N VAL A 97 -6.61 -19.70 -0.90
CA VAL A 97 -6.33 -19.33 0.50
C VAL A 97 -4.83 -19.42 0.78
N VAL A 98 -4.28 -18.36 1.36
CA VAL A 98 -2.87 -18.27 1.79
C VAL A 98 -2.78 -18.27 3.32
N ILE A 99 -3.70 -17.58 3.98
CA ILE A 99 -3.78 -17.52 5.44
C ILE A 99 -5.23 -17.64 5.88
N ALA A 100 -5.47 -18.37 6.96
CA ALA A 100 -6.81 -18.57 7.53
C ALA A 100 -6.78 -18.56 9.05
N ASN A 101 -7.92 -18.20 9.63
CA ASN A 101 -8.24 -18.39 11.03
C ASN A 101 -9.59 -19.11 11.11
N ASP A 102 -9.58 -20.38 11.47
CA ASP A 102 -10.77 -21.22 11.55
C ASP A 102 -11.52 -21.12 12.89
N ASN A 103 -11.17 -20.16 13.73
CA ASN A 103 -11.83 -19.87 14.99
C ASN A 103 -11.92 -18.36 15.25
N ALA A 104 -12.30 -17.62 14.21
CA ALA A 104 -12.42 -16.19 14.29
C ALA A 104 -13.73 -15.79 14.97
N LEU A 105 -13.63 -14.96 15.98
CA LEU A 105 -14.74 -14.25 16.62
C LEU A 105 -14.83 -12.82 16.08
N GLN A 106 -15.92 -12.12 16.38
CA GLN A 106 -15.97 -10.68 16.12
C GLN A 106 -14.76 -9.96 16.73
N GLY A 107 -14.14 -9.07 15.96
CA GLY A 107 -12.88 -8.40 16.28
C GLY A 107 -11.62 -9.17 15.86
N ALA A 108 -11.75 -10.40 15.35
CA ALA A 108 -10.58 -11.16 14.86
C ALA A 108 -9.94 -10.46 13.66
N ILE A 109 -8.61 -10.48 13.64
CA ILE A 109 -7.79 -9.85 12.59
C ILE A 109 -6.90 -10.91 11.97
N ILE A 110 -6.82 -10.91 10.62
CA ILE A 110 -5.81 -11.63 9.87
C ILE A 110 -5.03 -10.65 9.00
N THR A 111 -3.73 -10.89 8.85
CA THR A 111 -2.83 -9.98 8.15
C THR A 111 -1.99 -10.75 7.14
N GLY A 112 -1.88 -10.19 5.94
CA GLY A 112 -1.01 -10.68 4.87
C GLY A 112 -0.12 -9.56 4.32
N THR A 113 0.87 -9.92 3.52
CA THR A 113 1.75 -8.95 2.84
C THR A 113 1.84 -9.28 1.37
N VAL A 114 1.78 -8.26 0.53
CA VAL A 114 2.05 -8.35 -0.90
C VAL A 114 3.23 -7.46 -1.28
N THR A 115 4.04 -7.89 -2.23
CA THR A 115 5.24 -7.15 -2.67
C THR A 115 4.98 -6.19 -3.82
N SER A 116 3.85 -6.35 -4.49
CA SER A 116 3.43 -5.55 -5.65
C SER A 116 1.91 -5.53 -5.75
N ALA A 117 1.38 -4.86 -6.77
CA ALA A 117 -0.04 -4.94 -7.11
C ALA A 117 -0.49 -6.40 -7.27
N ALA A 118 -1.66 -6.74 -6.71
CA ALA A 118 -2.16 -8.10 -6.69
C ALA A 118 -3.69 -8.15 -6.63
N SER A 119 -4.29 -9.15 -7.30
CA SER A 119 -5.68 -9.52 -7.12
C SER A 119 -5.81 -10.46 -5.93
N LEU A 120 -6.64 -10.11 -4.98
CA LEU A 120 -6.78 -10.77 -3.68
C LEU A 120 -8.24 -11.11 -3.40
N CYS A 121 -8.46 -11.87 -2.37
CA CYS A 121 -9.78 -12.21 -1.87
C CYS A 121 -9.77 -12.34 -0.35
N VAL A 122 -10.87 -11.91 0.25
CA VAL A 122 -11.23 -12.27 1.62
C VAL A 122 -12.41 -13.23 1.57
N ARG A 123 -12.38 -14.24 2.42
CA ARG A 123 -13.45 -15.23 2.52
C ARG A 123 -13.88 -15.40 3.95
N ILE A 124 -15.20 -15.54 4.17
CA ILE A 124 -15.80 -16.00 5.42
C ILE A 124 -16.52 -17.32 5.16
N TYR A 125 -16.52 -18.22 6.13
CA TYR A 125 -17.17 -19.52 6.00
C TYR A 125 -17.57 -20.09 7.35
N ASP A 126 -18.62 -20.90 7.34
CA ASP A 126 -19.03 -21.66 8.52
C ASP A 126 -18.08 -22.83 8.75
N ILE A 127 -17.64 -22.96 9.98
CA ILE A 127 -16.84 -24.10 10.47
C ILE A 127 -17.69 -25.15 11.17
N GLY A 128 -19.01 -25.19 10.88
CA GLY A 128 -19.98 -26.06 11.53
C GLY A 128 -20.50 -25.53 12.86
N ARG A 129 -20.46 -24.22 13.07
CA ARG A 129 -20.93 -23.54 14.28
C ARG A 129 -22.11 -22.60 14.04
N VAL A 130 -22.39 -22.25 12.80
CA VAL A 130 -23.52 -21.41 12.42
C VAL A 130 -24.77 -22.30 12.34
N THR A 131 -25.69 -22.14 13.29
CA THR A 131 -26.94 -22.90 13.36
C THR A 131 -28.11 -22.22 12.65
N SER A 132 -28.02 -20.90 12.48
CA SER A 132 -28.95 -20.05 11.72
C SER A 132 -28.16 -18.96 11.01
N ALA A 133 -28.73 -18.39 9.95
CA ALA A 133 -28.04 -17.33 9.19
C ALA A 133 -27.62 -16.18 10.12
N VAL A 134 -26.35 -15.75 9.99
CA VAL A 134 -25.77 -14.60 10.69
C VAL A 134 -25.33 -13.55 9.67
N ASN A 135 -25.52 -12.28 10.02
CA ASN A 135 -24.98 -11.19 9.23
C ASN A 135 -23.54 -10.91 9.64
N TYR A 136 -22.68 -10.62 8.66
CA TYR A 136 -21.29 -10.30 8.92
C TYR A 136 -20.87 -8.98 8.26
N THR A 137 -19.85 -8.38 8.84
CA THR A 137 -19.10 -7.27 8.25
C THR A 137 -17.61 -7.58 8.35
N ILE A 138 -16.90 -7.49 7.23
CA ILE A 138 -15.44 -7.59 7.17
C ILE A 138 -14.92 -6.28 6.62
N THR A 139 -13.97 -5.67 7.33
CA THR A 139 -13.24 -4.48 6.87
C THR A 139 -11.84 -4.89 6.44
N VAL A 140 -11.48 -4.54 5.21
CA VAL A 140 -10.14 -4.78 4.66
C VAL A 140 -9.43 -3.45 4.49
N VAL A 141 -8.28 -3.32 5.15
CA VAL A 141 -7.35 -2.20 4.96
C VAL A 141 -6.20 -2.68 4.09
N ARG A 142 -5.93 -1.98 3.02
CA ARG A 142 -4.90 -2.32 2.03
C ARG A 142 -4.09 -1.11 1.61
N PRO A 143 -2.85 -1.30 1.12
CA PRO A 143 -2.05 -0.19 0.61
C PRO A 143 -2.70 0.42 -0.64
N SER A 144 -2.59 1.74 -0.75
CA SER A 144 -3.11 2.55 -1.85
C SER A 144 -2.03 3.50 -2.37
N LEU A 145 -2.10 3.89 -3.64
CA LEU A 145 -1.21 4.89 -4.24
C LEU A 145 -1.67 6.32 -3.95
N THR A 146 -2.97 6.52 -3.73
CA THR A 146 -3.60 7.85 -3.64
C THR A 146 -4.47 8.03 -2.39
N GLY A 147 -4.65 6.99 -1.57
CA GLY A 147 -5.62 6.99 -0.46
C GLY A 147 -7.09 6.89 -0.90
N THR A 148 -7.33 6.97 -2.20
CA THR A 148 -8.61 6.70 -2.89
C THR A 148 -8.36 5.73 -4.02
N ASP A 149 -9.21 4.76 -4.20
CA ASP A 149 -9.14 3.76 -5.29
C ASP A 149 -10.37 3.79 -6.18
#